data_f18a4104986132e8c63461efb48fc727
#
_entry.id   f18a4104986132e8c63461efb48fc727
#
_cell.length_a   1.000
_cell.length_b   1.000
_cell.length_c   1.000
_cell.angle_alpha   90.00
_cell.angle_beta   90.00
_cell.angle_gamma   90.00
#
_symmetry.space_group_name_H-M   'P 1'
#
loop_
_entity.id
_entity.type
_entity.pdbx_description
1 polymer ?
#
loop_
_entity_poly.entity_id
_entity_poly.type
_entity_poly.pdbx_seq_one_letter_code
_entity_poly.pdbx_strand_id
1 'polypeptide(L)'
;MTITDTVHRPASFVYDQALIWDNHAGFESRPDVDLSQLNHWRDSGASFVSVNVGYDVRPWTNTIHTLAYVRRWIMARPNDYLLARNTTDILQARSDGRLAIAFDIEGMEALDGNIDMIQLYYDLGVRQM
;
A
#
# COMPACT_ATOMS: atom_id res chain seq x y z
N MET A 1 23.80 33.45 -25.26
CA MET A 1 23.14 32.82 -24.11
C MET A 1 21.87 32.18 -24.66
N THR A 2 21.94 30.90 -24.96
CA THR A 2 20.87 30.16 -25.67
C THR A 2 19.80 29.80 -24.64
N ILE A 3 18.60 30.33 -24.83
CA ILE A 3 17.41 29.93 -24.02
C ILE A 3 17.11 28.50 -24.42
N THR A 4 17.31 27.56 -23.50
CA THR A 4 16.91 26.18 -23.68
C THR A 4 15.38 26.14 -23.75
N ASP A 5 14.85 25.76 -24.92
CA ASP A 5 13.44 25.47 -25.13
C ASP A 5 12.97 24.49 -24.05
N THR A 6 12.19 24.96 -23.12
CA THR A 6 11.52 24.12 -22.13
C THR A 6 10.44 23.34 -22.87
N VAL A 7 10.72 22.09 -23.20
CA VAL A 7 9.74 21.20 -23.83
C VAL A 7 8.58 21.04 -22.84
N HIS A 8 7.48 21.73 -23.10
CA HIS A 8 6.23 21.56 -22.34
C HIS A 8 5.65 20.17 -22.65
N ARG A 9 5.84 19.24 -21.73
CA ARG A 9 5.21 17.91 -21.82
C ARG A 9 3.79 18.00 -21.24
N PRO A 10 2.77 17.40 -21.88
CA PRO A 10 1.42 17.37 -21.33
C PRO A 10 1.40 16.64 -19.98
N ALA A 11 0.48 17.02 -19.11
CA ALA A 11 0.36 16.44 -17.77
C ALA A 11 0.15 14.91 -17.81
N SER A 12 -0.60 14.40 -18.79
CA SER A 12 -0.77 12.97 -19.03
C SER A 12 0.56 12.24 -19.23
N PHE A 13 1.47 12.82 -20.04
CA PHE A 13 2.78 12.24 -20.26
C PHE A 13 3.60 12.14 -18.96
N VAL A 14 3.53 13.21 -18.13
CA VAL A 14 4.24 13.22 -16.84
C VAL A 14 3.64 12.16 -15.91
N TYR A 15 2.31 12.07 -15.87
CA TYR A 15 1.60 11.10 -15.06
C TYR A 15 1.96 9.65 -15.44
N ASP A 16 1.97 9.34 -16.75
CA ASP A 16 2.28 7.99 -17.26
C ASP A 16 3.72 7.57 -16.94
N GLN A 17 4.64 8.52 -16.83
CA GLN A 17 6.05 8.27 -16.48
C GLN A 17 6.31 8.30 -14.97
N ALA A 18 5.47 8.98 -14.20
CA ALA A 18 5.66 9.12 -12.76
C ALA A 18 5.42 7.81 -12.01
N LEU A 19 6.13 7.63 -10.91
CA LEU A 19 5.81 6.62 -9.91
C LEU A 19 4.75 7.22 -8.99
N ILE A 20 3.49 6.83 -9.17
CA ILE A 20 2.37 7.32 -8.38
C ILE A 20 2.30 6.52 -7.07
N TRP A 21 2.40 7.23 -5.95
CA TRP A 21 2.54 6.63 -4.63
C TRP A 21 1.53 7.23 -3.66
N ASP A 22 0.65 6.38 -3.12
CA ASP A 22 -0.23 6.71 -2.00
C ASP A 22 0.29 6.00 -0.75
N ASN A 23 0.72 6.78 0.23
CA ASN A 23 1.41 6.25 1.41
C ASN A 23 0.47 5.91 2.57
N HIS A 24 -0.82 6.22 2.46
CA HIS A 24 -1.80 5.93 3.50
C HIS A 24 -3.23 5.92 2.93
N ALA A 25 -3.71 4.77 2.55
CA ALA A 25 -5.11 4.59 2.14
C ALA A 25 -5.95 4.15 3.35
N GLY A 26 -6.81 5.05 3.81
CA GLY A 26 -7.66 4.86 4.98
C GLY A 26 -8.82 3.91 4.70
N PHE A 27 -8.60 2.63 4.87
CA PHE A 27 -9.66 1.63 4.92
C PHE A 27 -10.19 1.49 6.36
N GLU A 28 -11.46 1.11 6.49
CA GLU A 28 -11.97 0.78 7.82
C GLU A 28 -11.25 -0.46 8.36
N SER A 29 -10.63 -0.34 9.55
CA SER A 29 -9.88 -1.43 10.16
C SER A 29 -10.83 -2.50 10.73
N ARG A 30 -11.27 -3.40 9.86
CA ARG A 30 -12.11 -4.56 10.20
C ARG A 30 -11.91 -5.71 9.22
N PRO A 31 -12.12 -6.97 9.67
CA PRO A 31 -11.82 -8.17 8.87
C PRO A 31 -12.74 -8.43 7.67
N ASP A 32 -13.74 -7.62 7.44
CA ASP A 32 -14.72 -7.76 6.34
C ASP A 32 -14.83 -6.49 5.49
N VAL A 33 -13.83 -5.61 5.55
CA VAL A 33 -13.79 -4.38 4.78
C VAL A 33 -13.85 -4.66 3.28
N ASP A 34 -14.58 -3.84 2.55
CA ASP A 34 -14.62 -3.93 1.09
C ASP A 34 -13.32 -3.43 0.46
N LEU A 35 -12.50 -4.38 0.02
CA LEU A 35 -11.22 -4.12 -0.64
C LEU A 35 -11.35 -3.98 -2.16
N SER A 36 -12.53 -4.11 -2.75
CA SER A 36 -12.73 -3.87 -4.19
C SER A 36 -12.40 -2.42 -4.58
N GLN A 37 -12.47 -1.49 -3.63
CA GLN A 37 -12.06 -0.10 -3.81
C GLN A 37 -10.58 0.03 -4.25
N LEU A 38 -9.70 -0.93 -3.95
CA LEU A 38 -8.32 -0.95 -4.46
C LEU A 38 -8.23 -0.95 -5.98
N ASN A 39 -9.29 -1.38 -6.67
CA ASN A 39 -9.37 -1.27 -8.11
C ASN A 39 -9.27 0.19 -8.59
N HIS A 40 -9.76 1.17 -7.82
CA HIS A 40 -9.67 2.58 -8.20
C HIS A 40 -8.22 3.05 -8.28
N TRP A 41 -7.35 2.64 -7.35
CA TRP A 41 -5.91 2.93 -7.42
C TRP A 41 -5.25 2.24 -8.60
N ARG A 42 -5.53 0.94 -8.80
CA ARG A 42 -4.98 0.19 -9.94
C ARG A 42 -5.40 0.81 -11.28
N ASP A 43 -6.68 1.07 -11.44
CA ASP A 43 -7.26 1.55 -12.71
C ASP A 43 -6.89 3.02 -12.97
N SER A 44 -6.53 3.79 -11.94
CA SER A 44 -5.96 5.13 -12.09
C SER A 44 -4.48 5.14 -12.49
N GLY A 45 -3.79 3.99 -12.47
CA GLY A 45 -2.36 3.89 -12.78
C GLY A 45 -1.44 4.15 -11.59
N ALA A 46 -1.96 4.09 -10.35
CA ALA A 46 -1.12 4.13 -9.17
C ALA A 46 -0.13 2.96 -9.18
N SER A 47 1.11 3.22 -8.77
CA SER A 47 2.17 2.21 -8.72
C SER A 47 2.22 1.50 -7.38
N PHE A 48 1.83 2.19 -6.33
CA PHE A 48 1.88 1.69 -4.96
C PHE A 48 0.81 2.33 -4.09
N VAL A 49 0.27 1.55 -3.17
CA VAL A 49 -0.58 2.04 -2.08
C VAL A 49 -0.25 1.32 -0.77
N SER A 50 -0.14 2.09 0.32
CA SER A 50 -0.11 1.54 1.67
C SER A 50 -1.54 1.48 2.21
N VAL A 51 -1.98 0.28 2.59
CA VAL A 51 -3.32 0.04 3.12
C VAL A 51 -3.27 0.08 4.64
N ASN A 52 -4.03 0.99 5.26
CA ASN A 52 -4.16 1.03 6.70
C ASN A 52 -4.90 -0.22 7.21
N VAL A 53 -4.29 -0.95 8.13
CA VAL A 53 -4.85 -2.18 8.72
C VAL A 53 -5.14 -2.05 10.21
N GLY A 54 -4.79 -0.92 10.83
CA GLY A 54 -5.03 -0.69 12.25
C GLY A 54 -4.76 0.75 12.67
N TYR A 55 -5.45 1.20 13.71
CA TYR A 55 -5.26 2.52 14.32
C TYR A 55 -5.64 2.50 15.81
N ASP A 56 -5.14 3.45 16.58
CA ASP A 56 -5.11 3.44 18.05
C ASP A 56 -6.47 3.33 18.75
N VAL A 57 -7.57 3.64 18.10
CA VAL A 57 -8.91 3.47 18.70
C VAL A 57 -9.41 2.01 18.66
N ARG A 58 -8.62 1.09 18.10
CA ARG A 58 -8.95 -0.34 18.01
C ARG A 58 -7.91 -1.17 18.77
N PRO A 59 -8.32 -2.23 19.48
CA PRO A 59 -7.37 -3.11 20.15
C PRO A 59 -6.48 -3.84 19.15
N TRP A 60 -5.26 -4.21 19.56
CA TRP A 60 -4.29 -4.91 18.73
C TRP A 60 -4.84 -6.18 18.05
N THR A 61 -5.76 -6.89 18.71
CA THR A 61 -6.43 -8.08 18.15
C THR A 61 -7.22 -7.75 16.88
N ASN A 62 -7.84 -6.57 16.82
CA ASN A 62 -8.53 -6.12 15.61
C ASN A 62 -7.53 -5.90 14.46
N THR A 63 -6.39 -5.28 14.75
CA THR A 63 -5.34 -5.05 13.75
C THR A 63 -4.83 -6.37 13.15
N ILE A 64 -4.55 -7.37 13.98
CA ILE A 64 -4.11 -8.70 13.51
C ILE A 64 -5.18 -9.38 12.65
N HIS A 65 -6.44 -9.31 13.04
CA HIS A 65 -7.53 -9.92 12.25
C HIS A 65 -7.73 -9.21 10.92
N THR A 66 -7.69 -7.88 10.92
CA THR A 66 -7.78 -7.06 9.70
C THR A 66 -6.62 -7.35 8.78
N LEU A 67 -5.38 -7.34 9.30
CA LEU A 67 -4.18 -7.65 8.54
C LEU A 67 -4.24 -9.04 7.90
N ALA A 68 -4.66 -10.05 8.66
CA ALA A 68 -4.81 -11.41 8.15
C ALA A 68 -5.82 -11.48 7.00
N TYR A 69 -6.95 -10.79 7.13
CA TYR A 69 -7.98 -10.72 6.09
C TYR A 69 -7.48 -10.01 4.84
N VAL A 70 -6.94 -8.80 4.98
CA VAL A 70 -6.46 -7.97 3.86
C VAL A 70 -5.34 -8.69 3.12
N ARG A 71 -4.35 -9.24 3.85
CA ARG A 71 -3.26 -10.00 3.27
C ARG A 71 -3.76 -11.20 2.46
N ARG A 72 -4.68 -12.00 2.99
CA ARG A 72 -5.28 -13.12 2.28
C ARG A 72 -5.99 -12.67 1.01
N TRP A 73 -6.74 -11.57 1.08
CA TRP A 73 -7.48 -11.02 -0.06
C TRP A 73 -6.54 -10.59 -1.20
N ILE A 74 -5.44 -9.88 -0.87
CA ILE A 74 -4.39 -9.47 -1.82
C ILE A 74 -3.73 -10.69 -2.46
N MET A 75 -3.28 -11.64 -1.64
CA MET A 75 -2.56 -12.83 -2.12
C MET A 75 -3.43 -13.76 -2.98
N ALA A 76 -4.73 -13.71 -2.84
CA ALA A 76 -5.67 -14.45 -3.69
C ALA A 76 -5.84 -13.82 -5.09
N ARG A 77 -5.24 -12.65 -5.35
CA ARG A 77 -5.37 -11.90 -6.62
C ARG A 77 -4.00 -11.51 -7.20
N PRO A 78 -3.13 -12.49 -7.46
CA PRO A 78 -1.73 -12.22 -7.85
C PRO A 78 -1.60 -11.57 -9.23
N ASN A 79 -2.64 -11.62 -10.07
CA ASN A 79 -2.65 -10.95 -11.37
C ASN A 79 -2.91 -9.44 -11.26
N ASP A 80 -3.57 -8.99 -10.18
CA ASP A 80 -3.95 -7.59 -9.98
C ASP A 80 -3.03 -6.87 -8.98
N TYR A 81 -2.53 -7.61 -7.97
CA TYR A 81 -1.81 -7.04 -6.85
C TYR A 81 -0.52 -7.78 -6.55
N LEU A 82 0.46 -7.05 -6.02
CA LEU A 82 1.70 -7.61 -5.49
C LEU A 82 1.93 -7.07 -4.07
N LEU A 83 2.05 -7.95 -3.08
CA LEU A 83 2.45 -7.54 -1.73
C LEU A 83 3.94 -7.20 -1.73
N ALA A 84 4.24 -5.90 -1.72
CA ALA A 84 5.59 -5.39 -1.82
C ALA A 84 6.35 -5.53 -0.50
N ARG A 85 7.55 -6.06 -0.57
CA ARG A 85 8.48 -6.19 0.56
C ARG A 85 9.60 -5.15 0.49
N ASN A 86 9.87 -4.64 -0.71
CA ASN A 86 10.92 -3.67 -1.00
C ASN A 86 10.58 -2.87 -2.26
N THR A 87 11.42 -1.90 -2.60
CA THR A 87 11.22 -1.03 -3.77
C THR A 87 11.30 -1.77 -5.11
N THR A 88 12.08 -2.85 -5.19
CA THR A 88 12.16 -3.67 -6.41
C THR A 88 10.81 -4.33 -6.71
N ASP A 89 10.09 -4.80 -5.68
CA ASP A 89 8.75 -5.37 -5.85
C ASP A 89 7.77 -4.33 -6.41
N ILE A 90 7.89 -3.06 -6.03
CA ILE A 90 7.04 -1.96 -6.53
C ILE A 90 7.30 -1.71 -8.02
N LEU A 91 8.57 -1.65 -8.41
CA LEU A 91 8.96 -1.48 -9.81
C LEU A 91 8.53 -2.67 -10.66
N GLN A 92 8.64 -3.89 -10.12
CA GLN A 92 8.18 -5.09 -10.78
C GLN A 92 6.66 -5.10 -10.96
N ALA A 93 5.89 -4.75 -9.91
CA ALA A 93 4.44 -4.66 -9.99
C ALA A 93 4.00 -3.70 -11.10
N ARG A 94 4.62 -2.50 -11.14
CA ARG A 94 4.36 -1.51 -12.18
C ARG A 94 4.66 -2.05 -13.57
N SER A 95 5.81 -2.72 -13.76
CA SER A 95 6.18 -3.32 -15.05
C SER A 95 5.19 -4.38 -15.51
N ASP A 96 4.60 -5.12 -14.56
CA ASP A 96 3.63 -6.17 -14.82
C ASP A 96 2.19 -5.66 -14.96
N GLY A 97 1.95 -4.34 -14.78
CA GLY A 97 0.61 -3.75 -14.77
C GLY A 97 -0.21 -4.08 -13.52
N ARG A 98 0.45 -4.41 -12.40
CA ARG A 98 -0.17 -4.69 -11.10
C ARG A 98 0.00 -3.50 -10.16
N LEU A 99 -0.88 -3.41 -9.17
CA LEU A 99 -0.73 -2.46 -8.05
C LEU A 99 0.11 -3.11 -6.94
N ALA A 100 1.21 -2.44 -6.57
CA ALA A 100 1.99 -2.84 -5.40
C ALA A 100 1.30 -2.40 -4.10
N ILE A 101 1.22 -3.29 -3.13
CA ILE A 101 0.58 -3.06 -1.83
C ILE A 101 1.59 -3.29 -0.70
N ALA A 102 1.60 -2.40 0.28
CA ALA A 102 2.12 -2.67 1.62
C ALA A 102 1.03 -2.33 2.64
N PHE A 103 1.34 -2.48 3.92
CA PHE A 103 0.42 -2.15 4.99
C PHE A 103 1.02 -1.08 5.89
N ASP A 104 0.15 -0.26 6.47
CA ASP A 104 0.50 0.66 7.54
C ASP A 104 -0.42 0.49 8.75
N ILE A 105 0.08 0.93 9.90
CA ILE A 105 -0.64 0.97 11.16
C ILE A 105 -0.51 2.38 11.72
N GLU A 106 -1.63 2.99 12.06
CA GLU A 106 -1.68 4.33 12.62
C GLU A 106 -1.67 4.28 14.15
N GLY A 107 -0.51 4.55 14.73
CA GLY A 107 -0.30 4.53 16.18
C GLY A 107 0.30 3.23 16.70
N MET A 108 0.40 3.10 18.03
CA MET A 108 1.18 2.05 18.70
C MET A 108 0.34 1.06 19.52
N GLU A 109 -0.99 1.22 19.58
CA GLU A 109 -1.88 0.30 20.29
C GLU A 109 -1.73 -1.15 19.76
N ALA A 110 -1.43 -1.27 18.45
CA ALA A 110 -1.17 -2.56 17.82
C ALA A 110 0.02 -3.34 18.42
N LEU A 111 0.93 -2.69 19.13
CA LEU A 111 2.07 -3.35 19.78
C LEU A 111 1.67 -4.03 21.10
N ASP A 112 0.53 -3.69 21.71
CA ASP A 112 0.10 -4.23 23.01
C ASP A 112 1.21 -4.14 24.09
N GLY A 113 2.01 -3.05 24.06
CA GLY A 113 3.15 -2.84 24.95
C GLY A 113 4.36 -3.76 24.69
N ASN A 114 4.36 -4.55 23.63
CA ASN A 114 5.44 -5.49 23.29
C ASN A 114 6.16 -5.04 22.00
N ILE A 115 7.42 -4.59 22.13
CA ILE A 115 8.23 -4.11 21.00
C ILE A 115 8.55 -5.22 19.97
N ASP A 116 8.53 -6.49 20.35
CA ASP A 116 8.79 -7.60 19.45
C ASP A 116 7.69 -7.76 18.37
N MET A 117 6.51 -7.16 18.61
CA MET A 117 5.43 -7.11 17.63
C MET A 117 5.84 -6.36 16.35
N ILE A 118 6.78 -5.44 16.40
CA ILE A 118 7.28 -4.71 15.21
C ILE A 118 7.83 -5.70 14.18
N GLN A 119 8.67 -6.66 14.61
CA GLN A 119 9.22 -7.65 13.70
C GLN A 119 8.13 -8.53 13.09
N LEU A 120 7.16 -8.96 13.90
CA LEU A 120 6.02 -9.74 13.40
C LEU A 120 5.23 -8.98 12.33
N TYR A 121 4.88 -7.72 12.59
CA TYR A 121 4.17 -6.87 11.61
C TYR A 121 4.99 -6.64 10.34
N TYR A 122 6.30 -6.41 10.48
CA TYR A 122 7.20 -6.28 9.34
C TYR A 122 7.19 -7.55 8.46
N ASP A 123 7.28 -8.73 9.06
CA ASP A 123 7.26 -10.02 8.35
C ASP A 123 5.90 -10.27 7.66
N LEU A 124 4.83 -9.72 8.21
CA LEU A 124 3.48 -9.80 7.64
C LEU A 124 3.21 -8.77 6.53
N GLY A 125 4.09 -7.82 6.30
CA GLY A 125 3.99 -6.86 5.19
C GLY A 125 3.73 -5.41 5.61
N VAL A 126 3.70 -5.10 6.91
CA VAL A 126 3.67 -3.71 7.38
C VAL A 126 5.01 -3.04 7.08
N ARG A 127 4.96 -1.81 6.58
CA ARG A 127 6.16 -1.02 6.23
C ARG A 127 6.18 0.37 6.88
N GLN A 128 5.09 0.73 7.54
CA GLN A 128 4.93 2.02 8.21
C GLN A 128 4.10 1.82 9.48
N MET A 129 4.55 2.48 10.55
CA MET A 129 3.81 2.63 11.80
C MET A 129 3.95 4.07 12.29
#